data_41de8c7463fcf891fcf94d5cce00b491
#
_entry.id   41de8c7463fcf891fcf94d5cce00b491
#
_cell.length_a   1.000
_cell.length_b   1.000
_cell.length_c   1.000
_cell.angle_alpha   90.00
_cell.angle_beta   90.00
_cell.angle_gamma   90.00
#
_symmetry.space_group_name_H-M   'P 1'
#
loop_
_entity.id
_entity.type
_entity.pdbx_description
1 polymer ?
#
loop_
_entity_poly.entity_id
_entity_poly.type
_entity_poly.pdbx_seq_one_letter_code
_entity_poly.pdbx_strand_id
1 'polypeptide(L)'
;FSDVMEEKWYSPIDRALRRELKSKNFNYWFDTSKFKNTVNLKIQNGEDYFEFFIPRERLTSSSVRIFALWITLPAILIIAIAIIFLKNQTRPIKKLAEASKKFGRGESVEEFVPSGASEIRQAGYEFEKMRKRILRHLNQRSEMLSGISHDLRTPLTRMKLQLALIKDKNLIERFSNDIDEMEKMLNEYLQFSSESSKEQTEEFEFNKLIEEIISKFNNKMIQFNRGENFNFNGRKLSIQRCLNNIIENSTKFANKIEIKFQKLKGNILIIVDDNGPGIPIHERENVFKPFYKIDKSRSEKSSSVGLGLSISSDIIRSHGGKIEIGESNLGGLKVAISLPF
;
A
#
# COMPACT_ATOMS: atom_id res chain seq x y z
N PHE A 1 52.81 8.15 -58.47
CA PHE A 1 53.02 8.40 -57.05
C PHE A 1 53.49 7.13 -56.39
N SER A 2 54.73 7.10 -55.83
CA SER A 2 55.27 6.01 -55.07
C SER A 2 54.98 6.09 -53.55
N ASP A 3 54.35 7.15 -53.13
CA ASP A 3 54.06 7.38 -51.71
C ASP A 3 52.75 6.69 -51.32
N VAL A 4 52.82 5.88 -50.25
CA VAL A 4 51.64 5.18 -49.70
C VAL A 4 50.72 6.24 -49.08
N MET A 5 49.47 6.23 -49.47
CA MET A 5 48.44 7.17 -48.99
C MET A 5 47.99 6.74 -47.59
N GLU A 6 48.44 7.42 -46.52
CA GLU A 6 47.92 7.20 -45.15
C GLU A 6 46.62 7.97 -44.90
N GLU A 7 45.53 7.40 -45.37
CA GLU A 7 44.20 7.97 -45.16
C GLU A 7 43.57 7.49 -43.83
N LYS A 8 43.08 8.42 -43.06
CA LYS A 8 42.27 8.13 -41.87
C LYS A 8 40.78 8.23 -42.28
N TRP A 9 40.16 7.10 -42.60
CA TRP A 9 38.75 7.05 -43.04
C TRP A 9 37.77 7.64 -42.03
N TYR A 10 38.07 7.73 -40.73
CA TYR A 10 37.29 8.33 -39.68
C TYR A 10 37.49 9.84 -39.55
N SER A 11 38.50 10.45 -40.20
CA SER A 11 38.76 11.88 -40.18
C SER A 11 37.74 12.64 -41.02
N PRO A 12 37.01 13.65 -40.43
CA PRO A 12 36.08 14.47 -41.17
C PRO A 12 36.79 15.27 -42.30
N ILE A 13 38.04 15.67 -42.12
CA ILE A 13 38.85 16.41 -43.08
C ILE A 13 39.15 15.52 -44.29
N ASP A 14 39.61 14.32 -44.06
CA ASP A 14 39.96 13.35 -45.11
C ASP A 14 38.73 13.00 -45.95
N ARG A 15 37.58 12.80 -45.33
CA ARG A 15 36.32 12.56 -46.04
C ARG A 15 35.87 13.75 -46.91
N ALA A 16 36.00 14.98 -46.37
CA ALA A 16 35.61 16.18 -47.12
C ALA A 16 36.54 16.43 -48.29
N LEU A 17 37.87 16.34 -48.08
CA LEU A 17 38.87 16.49 -49.16
C LEU A 17 38.66 15.43 -50.27
N ARG A 18 38.50 14.17 -49.88
CA ARG A 18 38.29 13.08 -50.83
C ARG A 18 37.02 13.34 -51.68
N ARG A 19 35.93 13.73 -51.08
CA ARG A 19 34.66 13.98 -51.77
C ARG A 19 34.81 15.10 -52.77
N GLU A 20 35.46 16.21 -52.39
CA GLU A 20 35.64 17.38 -53.27
C GLU A 20 36.64 17.11 -54.39
N LEU A 21 37.78 16.45 -54.10
CA LEU A 21 38.81 16.17 -55.09
C LEU A 21 38.33 15.10 -56.09
N LYS A 22 37.58 14.09 -55.62
CA LYS A 22 36.98 13.06 -56.47
C LYS A 22 35.86 13.64 -57.38
N SER A 23 35.10 14.59 -56.91
CA SER A 23 34.05 15.24 -57.72
C SER A 23 34.60 16.06 -58.88
N LYS A 24 35.87 16.49 -58.80
CA LYS A 24 36.56 17.30 -59.82
C LYS A 24 37.47 16.47 -60.75
N ASN A 25 37.45 15.15 -60.65
CA ASN A 25 38.21 14.20 -61.47
C ASN A 25 39.72 14.47 -61.53
N PHE A 26 40.32 14.99 -60.44
CA PHE A 26 41.80 15.15 -60.35
C PHE A 26 42.45 13.82 -59.92
N ASN A 27 43.65 13.55 -60.46
CA ASN A 27 44.54 12.57 -59.83
C ASN A 27 45.24 13.28 -58.68
N TYR A 28 44.94 12.78 -57.44
CA TYR A 28 45.38 13.48 -56.23
C TYR A 28 45.99 12.49 -55.26
N TRP A 29 46.86 13.03 -54.39
CA TRP A 29 47.34 12.41 -53.19
C TRP A 29 47.34 13.44 -52.07
N PHE A 30 46.91 13.10 -50.86
CA PHE A 30 47.02 14.00 -49.72
C PHE A 30 47.39 13.27 -48.47
N ASP A 31 48.09 13.98 -47.57
CA ASP A 31 48.50 13.52 -46.25
C ASP A 31 48.06 14.54 -45.19
N THR A 32 47.21 14.05 -44.27
CA THR A 32 46.70 14.81 -43.16
C THR A 32 47.40 14.51 -41.85
N SER A 33 48.35 13.51 -41.84
CA SER A 33 48.99 13.02 -40.62
C SER A 33 50.41 13.58 -40.40
N LYS A 34 51.15 13.77 -41.45
CA LYS A 34 52.57 14.10 -41.40
C LYS A 34 52.89 15.49 -40.78
N PHE A 35 52.02 16.44 -41.00
CA PHE A 35 52.20 17.80 -40.45
C PHE A 35 51.04 18.20 -39.52
N LYS A 36 51.39 18.76 -38.36
CA LYS A 36 50.42 19.11 -37.32
C LYS A 36 49.46 20.25 -37.74
N ASN A 37 49.95 21.24 -38.46
CA ASN A 37 49.21 22.46 -38.79
C ASN A 37 48.87 22.62 -40.28
N THR A 38 49.37 21.75 -41.14
CA THR A 38 49.15 21.80 -42.60
C THR A 38 48.75 20.46 -43.14
N VAL A 39 47.98 20.45 -44.22
CA VAL A 39 47.67 19.28 -45.01
C VAL A 39 48.48 19.39 -46.28
N ASN A 40 49.24 18.33 -46.63
CA ASN A 40 49.95 18.24 -47.87
C ASN A 40 49.04 17.65 -48.95
N LEU A 41 48.77 18.39 -50.01
CA LEU A 41 47.96 17.96 -51.16
C LEU A 41 48.79 18.02 -52.44
N LYS A 42 48.92 16.87 -53.14
CA LYS A 42 49.57 16.78 -54.43
C LYS A 42 48.52 16.50 -55.49
N ILE A 43 48.50 17.28 -56.56
CA ILE A 43 47.61 17.16 -57.70
C ILE A 43 48.45 16.99 -58.96
N GLN A 44 48.16 15.95 -59.74
CA GLN A 44 48.82 15.67 -60.99
C GLN A 44 48.16 16.45 -62.15
N ASN A 45 48.93 17.09 -62.95
CA ASN A 45 48.48 17.77 -64.18
C ASN A 45 49.42 17.40 -65.32
N GLY A 46 49.04 16.41 -66.15
CA GLY A 46 49.91 15.85 -67.20
C GLY A 46 51.09 15.06 -66.64
N GLU A 47 52.34 15.42 -67.04
CA GLU A 47 53.57 14.82 -66.54
C GLU A 47 54.08 15.47 -65.26
N ASP A 48 53.58 16.66 -64.90
CA ASP A 48 53.97 17.46 -63.75
C ASP A 48 53.00 17.22 -62.56
N TYR A 49 53.45 17.58 -61.36
CA TYR A 49 52.58 17.62 -60.19
C TYR A 49 52.78 18.94 -59.44
N PHE A 50 51.68 19.41 -58.83
CA PHE A 50 51.63 20.59 -57.94
C PHE A 50 51.50 20.10 -56.51
N GLU A 51 52.35 20.60 -55.62
CA GLU A 51 52.30 20.32 -54.20
C GLU A 51 51.81 21.54 -53.44
N PHE A 52 50.72 21.38 -52.67
CA PHE A 52 50.10 22.45 -51.89
C PHE A 52 50.18 22.11 -50.41
N PHE A 53 50.67 23.03 -49.61
CA PHE A 53 50.63 22.99 -48.14
C PHE A 53 49.49 23.86 -47.66
N ILE A 54 48.35 23.24 -47.33
CA ILE A 54 47.10 23.94 -46.96
C ILE A 54 47.03 24.00 -45.45
N PRO A 55 46.94 25.20 -44.85
CA PRO A 55 46.73 25.31 -43.40
C PRO A 55 45.45 24.60 -42.97
N ARG A 56 45.52 23.76 -41.92
CA ARG A 56 44.35 23.02 -41.41
C ARG A 56 43.20 23.92 -41.01
N GLU A 57 43.47 25.12 -40.56
CA GLU A 57 42.47 26.11 -40.21
C GLU A 57 41.54 26.49 -41.35
N ARG A 58 42.03 26.43 -42.58
CA ARG A 58 41.23 26.69 -43.80
C ARG A 58 40.34 25.51 -44.20
N LEU A 59 40.69 24.31 -43.76
CA LEU A 59 39.95 23.07 -44.04
C LEU A 59 38.94 22.72 -42.96
N THR A 60 39.08 23.30 -41.78
CA THR A 60 38.20 23.08 -40.64
C THR A 60 37.42 24.35 -40.33
N SER A 61 36.12 24.34 -40.59
CA SER A 61 35.26 25.43 -40.09
C SER A 61 35.06 25.27 -38.58
N SER A 62 35.72 26.12 -37.82
CA SER A 62 35.47 26.22 -36.36
C SER A 62 34.03 26.68 -36.05
N SER A 63 33.40 27.36 -37.03
CA SER A 63 32.02 27.83 -36.88
C SER A 63 31.01 26.70 -36.56
N VAL A 64 31.17 25.53 -37.18
CA VAL A 64 30.24 24.38 -36.93
C VAL A 64 30.38 23.87 -35.48
N ARG A 65 31.56 23.76 -34.94
CA ARG A 65 31.81 23.38 -33.55
C ARG A 65 31.27 24.38 -32.56
N ILE A 66 31.54 25.65 -32.81
CA ILE A 66 31.02 26.74 -31.98
C ILE A 66 29.50 26.76 -32.03
N PHE A 67 28.91 26.65 -33.20
CA PHE A 67 27.47 26.62 -33.39
C PHE A 67 26.82 25.41 -32.68
N ALA A 68 27.38 24.21 -32.80
CA ALA A 68 26.93 23.03 -32.09
C ALA A 68 26.98 23.23 -30.57
N LEU A 69 28.05 23.82 -30.04
CA LEU A 69 28.20 24.07 -28.61
C LEU A 69 27.23 25.16 -28.13
N TRP A 70 26.96 26.17 -28.93
CA TRP A 70 25.96 27.23 -28.64
C TRP A 70 24.53 26.72 -28.58
N ILE A 71 24.19 25.67 -29.33
CA ILE A 71 22.86 25.03 -29.28
C ILE A 71 22.77 23.98 -28.15
N THR A 72 23.80 23.14 -28.01
CA THR A 72 23.72 22.02 -27.05
C THR A 72 23.80 22.42 -25.61
N LEU A 73 24.66 23.40 -25.27
CA LEU A 73 24.84 23.82 -23.88
C LEU A 73 23.57 24.47 -23.27
N PRO A 74 22.90 25.43 -23.93
CA PRO A 74 21.63 25.96 -23.45
C PRO A 74 20.53 24.92 -23.42
N ALA A 75 20.46 23.99 -24.40
CA ALA A 75 19.47 22.92 -24.40
C ALA A 75 19.62 21.99 -23.18
N ILE A 76 20.85 21.58 -22.86
CA ILE A 76 21.13 20.77 -21.67
C ILE A 76 20.75 21.54 -20.39
N LEU A 77 21.06 22.83 -20.31
CA LEU A 77 20.71 23.67 -19.18
C LEU A 77 19.20 23.76 -18.97
N ILE A 78 18.45 24.01 -20.06
CA ILE A 78 16.98 24.09 -20.02
C ILE A 78 16.37 22.74 -19.58
N ILE A 79 16.89 21.63 -20.12
CA ILE A 79 16.44 20.28 -19.73
C ILE A 79 16.71 20.05 -18.24
N ALA A 80 17.88 20.40 -17.75
CA ALA A 80 18.23 20.25 -16.32
C ALA A 80 17.29 21.06 -15.42
N ILE A 81 17.03 22.34 -15.78
CA ILE A 81 16.08 23.19 -15.05
C ILE A 81 14.68 22.59 -15.10
N ALA A 82 14.21 22.11 -16.25
CA ALA A 82 12.90 21.48 -16.39
C ALA A 82 12.76 20.23 -15.51
N ILE A 83 13.79 19.37 -15.46
CA ILE A 83 13.79 18.17 -14.61
C ILE A 83 13.71 18.54 -13.12
N ILE A 84 14.50 19.52 -12.69
CA ILE A 84 14.49 20.01 -11.30
C ILE A 84 13.11 20.57 -10.95
N PHE A 85 12.54 21.39 -11.83
CA PHE A 85 11.23 21.99 -11.67
C PHE A 85 10.13 20.93 -11.55
N LEU A 86 10.08 19.96 -12.49
CA LEU A 86 9.12 18.86 -12.45
C LEU A 86 9.25 18.02 -11.18
N LYS A 87 10.48 17.72 -10.76
CA LYS A 87 10.72 16.98 -9.52
C LYS A 87 10.20 17.72 -8.29
N ASN A 88 10.39 19.03 -8.23
CA ASN A 88 9.90 19.87 -7.14
C ASN A 88 8.36 19.97 -7.14
N GLN A 89 7.73 19.97 -8.29
CA GLN A 89 6.26 19.96 -8.44
C GLN A 89 5.61 18.61 -8.06
N THR A 90 6.24 17.49 -8.42
CA THR A 90 5.66 16.15 -8.20
C THR A 90 5.83 15.64 -6.77
N ARG A 91 6.88 16.04 -6.05
CA ARG A 91 7.13 15.63 -4.67
C ARG A 91 5.97 15.91 -3.70
N PRO A 92 5.41 17.13 -3.64
CA PRO A 92 4.28 17.43 -2.76
C PRO A 92 3.02 16.61 -3.07
N ILE A 93 2.75 16.36 -4.35
CA ILE A 93 1.61 15.54 -4.80
C ILE A 93 1.76 14.10 -4.30
N LYS A 94 2.96 13.52 -4.44
CA LYS A 94 3.24 12.18 -3.93
C LYS A 94 3.08 12.10 -2.41
N LYS A 95 3.59 13.09 -1.66
CA LYS A 95 3.42 13.16 -0.21
C LYS A 95 1.95 13.23 0.19
N LEU A 96 1.13 14.04 -0.49
CA LEU A 96 -0.30 14.14 -0.26
C LEU A 96 -1.01 12.80 -0.54
N ALA A 97 -0.68 12.15 -1.65
CA ALA A 97 -1.23 10.85 -2.01
C ALA A 97 -0.86 9.75 -0.97
N GLU A 98 0.39 9.73 -0.50
CA GLU A 98 0.85 8.81 0.55
C GLU A 98 0.15 9.07 1.89
N ALA A 99 0.03 10.35 2.30
CA ALA A 99 -0.68 10.72 3.51
C ALA A 99 -2.16 10.32 3.43
N SER A 100 -2.82 10.56 2.29
CA SER A 100 -4.21 10.15 2.05
C SER A 100 -4.38 8.63 2.09
N LYS A 101 -3.43 7.88 1.49
CA LYS A 101 -3.43 6.41 1.51
C LYS A 101 -3.26 5.86 2.93
N LYS A 102 -2.30 6.38 3.69
CA LYS A 102 -2.08 5.99 5.09
C LYS A 102 -3.30 6.29 5.96
N PHE A 103 -3.84 7.50 5.83
CA PHE A 103 -5.05 7.89 6.57
C PHE A 103 -6.25 7.01 6.23
N GLY A 104 -6.45 6.67 4.94
CA GLY A 104 -7.50 5.75 4.49
C GLY A 104 -7.36 4.33 5.01
N ARG A 105 -6.15 3.90 5.37
CA ARG A 105 -5.87 2.62 6.03
C ARG A 105 -5.95 2.68 7.57
N GLY A 106 -6.33 3.84 8.14
CA GLY A 106 -6.36 4.05 9.58
C GLY A 106 -4.98 4.06 10.24
N GLU A 107 -3.90 4.19 9.44
CA GLU A 107 -2.55 4.34 9.97
C GLU A 107 -2.38 5.75 10.58
N SER A 108 -1.54 5.85 11.60
CA SER A 108 -1.17 7.16 12.17
C SER A 108 -0.42 7.96 11.11
N VAL A 109 -0.97 9.09 10.72
CA VAL A 109 -0.29 10.04 9.85
C VAL A 109 0.26 11.15 10.73
N GLU A 110 1.58 11.32 10.74
CA GLU A 110 2.23 12.50 11.33
C GLU A 110 1.64 13.77 10.73
N GLU A 111 1.81 14.90 11.41
CA GLU A 111 1.26 16.16 10.96
C GLU A 111 1.69 16.46 9.51
N PHE A 112 0.74 16.41 8.59
CA PHE A 112 1.00 16.66 7.17
C PHE A 112 1.19 18.16 6.95
N VAL A 113 2.40 18.56 6.56
CA VAL A 113 2.71 19.97 6.25
C VAL A 113 2.51 20.20 4.75
N PRO A 114 1.47 20.96 4.35
CA PRO A 114 1.21 21.28 2.96
C PRO A 114 2.36 22.07 2.34
N SER A 115 2.84 21.66 1.16
CA SER A 115 3.97 22.27 0.46
C SER A 115 3.76 22.24 -1.05
N GLY A 116 4.59 22.99 -1.80
CA GLY A 116 4.54 23.04 -3.27
C GLY A 116 3.82 24.27 -3.81
N ALA A 117 3.33 24.19 -5.07
CA ALA A 117 2.58 25.24 -5.72
C ALA A 117 1.31 25.59 -4.94
N SER A 118 0.75 26.78 -5.17
CA SER A 118 -0.41 27.33 -4.43
C SER A 118 -1.58 26.36 -4.42
N GLU A 119 -1.91 25.77 -5.56
CA GLU A 119 -3.03 24.84 -5.74
C GLU A 119 -2.83 23.53 -4.98
N ILE A 120 -1.61 22.98 -5.03
CA ILE A 120 -1.24 21.76 -4.32
C ILE A 120 -1.23 21.98 -2.81
N ARG A 121 -0.72 23.14 -2.40
CA ARG A 121 -0.70 23.53 -1.00
C ARG A 121 -2.11 23.73 -0.46
N GLN A 122 -3.01 24.35 -1.24
CA GLN A 122 -4.42 24.52 -0.90
C GLN A 122 -5.11 23.14 -0.76
N ALA A 123 -4.90 22.23 -1.70
CA ALA A 123 -5.41 20.86 -1.60
C ALA A 123 -4.88 20.14 -0.33
N GLY A 124 -3.63 20.35 0.02
CA GLY A 124 -3.04 19.84 1.25
C GLY A 124 -3.67 20.40 2.51
N TYR A 125 -4.00 21.69 2.55
CA TYR A 125 -4.72 22.31 3.67
C TYR A 125 -6.14 21.75 3.82
N GLU A 126 -6.88 21.59 2.73
CA GLU A 126 -8.22 21.02 2.79
C GLU A 126 -8.22 19.54 3.20
N PHE A 127 -7.22 18.76 2.75
CA PHE A 127 -6.99 17.40 3.22
C PHE A 127 -6.75 17.36 4.75
N GLU A 128 -5.86 18.21 5.26
CA GLU A 128 -5.54 18.27 6.70
C GLU A 128 -6.75 18.70 7.54
N LYS A 129 -7.53 19.64 7.05
CA LYS A 129 -8.78 20.09 7.68
C LYS A 129 -9.82 18.97 7.72
N MET A 130 -9.98 18.25 6.62
CA MET A 130 -10.84 17.06 6.54
C MET A 130 -10.37 15.97 7.52
N ARG A 131 -9.07 15.65 7.53
CA ARG A 131 -8.47 14.68 8.44
C ARG A 131 -8.74 15.01 9.90
N LYS A 132 -8.46 16.26 10.31
CA LYS A 132 -8.71 16.74 11.69
C LYS A 132 -10.19 16.67 12.04
N ARG A 133 -11.09 16.97 11.11
CA ARG A 133 -12.55 16.88 11.32
C ARG A 133 -12.99 15.42 11.54
N ILE A 134 -12.52 14.49 10.70
CA ILE A 134 -12.85 13.08 10.84
C ILE A 134 -12.34 12.53 12.18
N LEU A 135 -11.08 12.80 12.55
CA LEU A 135 -10.51 12.37 13.83
C LEU A 135 -11.29 12.93 15.01
N ARG A 136 -11.72 14.19 14.96
CA ARG A 136 -12.57 14.80 16.00
C ARG A 136 -13.91 14.08 16.12
N HIS A 137 -14.56 13.78 15.01
CA HIS A 137 -15.83 13.03 15.03
C HIS A 137 -15.66 11.62 15.61
N LEU A 138 -14.59 10.91 15.26
CA LEU A 138 -14.29 9.59 15.82
C LEU A 138 -14.06 9.67 17.34
N ASN A 139 -13.28 10.65 17.81
CA ASN A 139 -13.04 10.85 19.24
C ASN A 139 -14.33 11.23 20.00
N GLN A 140 -15.12 12.16 19.49
CA GLN A 140 -16.42 12.53 20.08
C GLN A 140 -17.36 11.33 20.19
N ARG A 141 -17.40 10.49 19.13
CA ARG A 141 -18.20 9.25 19.15
C ARG A 141 -17.70 8.29 20.25
N SER A 142 -16.41 8.12 20.38
CA SER A 142 -15.81 7.27 21.43
C SER A 142 -16.09 7.80 22.85
N GLU A 143 -15.96 9.11 23.06
CA GLU A 143 -16.24 9.76 24.33
C GLU A 143 -17.72 9.65 24.70
N MET A 144 -18.63 9.92 23.75
CA MET A 144 -20.08 9.78 23.94
C MET A 144 -20.45 8.35 24.31
N LEU A 145 -19.92 7.36 23.62
CA LEU A 145 -20.20 5.95 23.93
C LEU A 145 -19.64 5.51 25.29
N SER A 146 -18.47 6.00 25.66
CA SER A 146 -17.89 5.78 26.99
C SER A 146 -18.79 6.38 28.09
N GLY A 147 -19.32 7.60 27.89
CA GLY A 147 -20.27 8.23 28.82
C GLY A 147 -21.58 7.44 28.93
N ILE A 148 -22.19 7.08 27.81
CA ILE A 148 -23.43 6.28 27.80
C ILE A 148 -23.25 4.95 28.55
N SER A 149 -22.08 4.31 28.41
CA SER A 149 -21.83 3.07 29.13
C SER A 149 -21.77 3.24 30.63
N HIS A 150 -21.06 4.26 31.07
CA HIS A 150 -21.02 4.55 32.50
C HIS A 150 -22.45 4.78 33.05
N ASP A 151 -23.24 5.53 32.31
CA ASP A 151 -24.61 5.87 32.71
C ASP A 151 -25.58 4.67 32.64
N LEU A 152 -25.34 3.71 31.75
CA LEU A 152 -26.13 2.46 31.66
C LEU A 152 -25.67 1.43 32.70
N ARG A 153 -24.41 1.40 33.11
CA ARG A 153 -23.93 0.48 34.16
C ARG A 153 -24.58 0.73 35.51
N THR A 154 -24.83 1.99 35.83
CA THR A 154 -25.49 2.38 37.11
C THR A 154 -26.89 1.77 37.29
N PRO A 155 -27.85 1.89 36.33
CA PRO A 155 -29.15 1.25 36.46
C PRO A 155 -29.10 -0.28 36.43
N LEU A 156 -28.16 -0.88 35.64
CA LEU A 156 -27.97 -2.34 35.62
C LEU A 156 -27.51 -2.85 36.99
N THR A 157 -26.56 -2.18 37.62
CA THR A 157 -26.13 -2.51 39.01
C THR A 157 -27.28 -2.37 40.00
N ARG A 158 -28.09 -1.33 39.86
CA ARG A 158 -29.27 -1.13 40.71
C ARG A 158 -30.31 -2.24 40.52
N MET A 159 -30.56 -2.69 39.29
CA MET A 159 -31.46 -3.83 39.00
C MET A 159 -30.92 -5.12 39.63
N LYS A 160 -29.60 -5.41 39.57
CA LYS A 160 -28.99 -6.56 40.26
C LYS A 160 -29.19 -6.51 41.79
N LEU A 161 -29.03 -5.34 42.38
CA LEU A 161 -29.27 -5.15 43.80
C LEU A 161 -30.75 -5.35 44.19
N GLN A 162 -31.66 -4.90 43.37
CA GLN A 162 -33.13 -5.11 43.62
C GLN A 162 -33.49 -6.60 43.45
N LEU A 163 -32.90 -7.35 42.51
CA LEU A 163 -33.11 -8.78 42.35
C LEU A 163 -32.68 -9.57 43.61
N ALA A 164 -31.63 -9.12 44.30
CA ALA A 164 -31.19 -9.75 45.54
C ALA A 164 -32.21 -9.67 46.67
N LEU A 165 -33.23 -8.80 46.57
CA LEU A 165 -34.30 -8.66 47.56
C LEU A 165 -35.52 -9.54 47.23
N ILE A 166 -35.60 -10.15 46.08
CA ILE A 166 -36.66 -11.04 45.63
C ILE A 166 -36.46 -12.43 46.23
N LYS A 167 -37.52 -13.13 46.60
CA LYS A 167 -37.45 -14.48 47.18
C LYS A 167 -37.63 -15.63 46.19
N ASP A 168 -38.10 -15.35 44.99
CA ASP A 168 -38.31 -16.33 43.95
C ASP A 168 -37.02 -16.62 43.17
N LYS A 169 -36.44 -17.79 43.44
CA LYS A 169 -35.15 -18.18 42.84
C LYS A 169 -35.21 -18.32 41.31
N ASN A 170 -36.30 -18.79 40.71
CA ASN A 170 -36.42 -18.94 39.26
C ASN A 170 -36.51 -17.57 38.57
N LEU A 171 -37.19 -16.63 39.19
CA LEU A 171 -37.32 -15.27 38.70
C LEU A 171 -35.98 -14.54 38.76
N ILE A 172 -35.24 -14.71 39.90
CA ILE A 172 -33.91 -14.13 40.08
C ILE A 172 -32.94 -14.63 39.01
N GLU A 173 -32.89 -15.93 38.76
CA GLU A 173 -31.98 -16.54 37.79
C GLU A 173 -32.23 -16.00 36.37
N ARG A 174 -33.50 -15.94 35.95
CA ARG A 174 -33.86 -15.40 34.61
C ARG A 174 -33.47 -13.93 34.46
N PHE A 175 -33.86 -13.07 35.38
CA PHE A 175 -33.51 -11.65 35.30
C PHE A 175 -32.02 -11.37 35.49
N SER A 176 -31.31 -12.16 36.32
CA SER A 176 -29.85 -12.04 36.45
C SER A 176 -29.16 -12.33 35.14
N ASN A 177 -29.57 -13.41 34.43
CA ASN A 177 -29.01 -13.77 33.13
C ASN A 177 -29.27 -12.65 32.08
N ASP A 178 -30.48 -12.07 32.07
CA ASP A 178 -30.83 -10.97 31.16
C ASP A 178 -29.95 -9.72 31.44
N ILE A 179 -29.73 -9.37 32.71
CA ILE A 179 -28.90 -8.23 33.08
C ILE A 179 -27.42 -8.50 32.75
N ASP A 180 -26.93 -9.72 32.97
CA ASP A 180 -25.57 -10.11 32.63
C ASP A 180 -25.34 -10.09 31.12
N GLU A 181 -26.35 -10.48 30.32
CA GLU A 181 -26.32 -10.36 28.85
C GLU A 181 -26.28 -8.88 28.43
N MET A 182 -27.08 -8.02 29.04
CA MET A 182 -27.04 -6.55 28.79
C MET A 182 -25.67 -5.95 29.12
N GLU A 183 -25.06 -6.29 30.26
CA GLU A 183 -23.72 -5.82 30.62
C GLU A 183 -22.68 -6.31 29.61
N LYS A 184 -22.78 -7.55 29.18
CA LYS A 184 -21.90 -8.11 28.16
C LYS A 184 -22.04 -7.38 26.82
N MET A 185 -23.26 -7.14 26.37
CA MET A 185 -23.55 -6.36 25.15
C MET A 185 -22.93 -4.97 25.23
N LEU A 186 -23.12 -4.29 26.34
CA LEU A 186 -22.61 -2.94 26.58
C LEU A 186 -21.06 -2.91 26.54
N ASN A 187 -20.42 -3.85 27.24
CA ASN A 187 -18.96 -3.93 27.27
C ASN A 187 -18.35 -4.28 25.92
N GLU A 188 -18.93 -5.24 25.16
CA GLU A 188 -18.48 -5.59 23.81
C GLU A 188 -18.61 -4.40 22.85
N TYR A 189 -19.73 -3.63 22.93
CA TYR A 189 -19.96 -2.47 22.09
C TYR A 189 -18.99 -1.31 22.40
N LEU A 190 -18.68 -1.10 23.67
CA LEU A 190 -17.72 -0.08 24.10
C LEU A 190 -16.29 -0.39 23.71
N GLN A 191 -15.90 -1.64 23.93
CA GLN A 191 -14.59 -2.09 23.55
C GLN A 191 -14.38 -1.94 22.04
N PHE A 192 -15.43 -2.17 21.25
CA PHE A 192 -15.42 -1.91 19.81
C PHE A 192 -15.17 -0.43 19.50
N SER A 193 -15.83 0.48 20.23
CA SER A 193 -15.78 1.91 19.93
C SER A 193 -14.51 2.62 20.41
N SER A 194 -13.87 2.13 21.47
CA SER A 194 -12.77 2.84 22.15
C SER A 194 -11.37 2.43 21.69
N GLU A 195 -11.16 1.19 21.30
CA GLU A 195 -9.82 0.64 21.03
C GLU A 195 -9.29 0.98 19.63
N SER A 196 -10.14 1.20 18.63
CA SER A 196 -9.72 1.42 17.25
C SER A 196 -8.94 2.73 17.01
N SER A 197 -9.02 3.70 17.93
CA SER A 197 -8.42 5.04 17.74
C SER A 197 -7.05 5.24 18.39
N LYS A 198 -6.58 4.34 19.28
CA LYS A 198 -5.35 4.52 20.07
C LYS A 198 -4.25 3.49 19.78
N GLU A 199 -4.54 2.41 19.08
CA GLU A 199 -3.58 1.35 18.82
C GLU A 199 -2.57 1.78 17.75
N GLN A 200 -1.28 1.67 18.07
CA GLN A 200 -0.21 1.95 17.12
C GLN A 200 0.03 0.74 16.20
N THR A 201 0.46 1.05 15.00
CA THR A 201 0.88 0.05 14.03
C THR A 201 2.26 -0.49 14.43
N GLU A 202 2.39 -1.79 14.56
CA GLU A 202 3.65 -2.47 14.88
C GLU A 202 3.93 -3.62 13.90
N GLU A 203 5.18 -4.00 13.80
CA GLU A 203 5.60 -5.15 13.01
C GLU A 203 5.58 -6.40 13.87
N PHE A 204 4.90 -7.46 13.44
CA PHE A 204 4.81 -8.73 14.15
C PHE A 204 4.81 -9.94 13.22
N GLU A 205 5.27 -11.06 13.74
CA GLU A 205 5.28 -12.34 13.04
C GLU A 205 3.88 -12.97 13.00
N PHE A 206 3.35 -13.17 11.79
CA PHE A 206 1.96 -13.55 11.61
C PHE A 206 1.67 -14.99 12.08
N ASN A 207 2.58 -15.95 11.81
CA ASN A 207 2.44 -17.33 12.29
C ASN A 207 2.33 -17.39 13.82
N LYS A 208 3.21 -16.65 14.51
CA LYS A 208 3.25 -16.61 15.96
C LYS A 208 1.96 -16.04 16.55
N LEU A 209 1.40 -15.00 15.94
CA LEU A 209 0.11 -14.44 16.35
C LEU A 209 -1.01 -15.49 16.26
N ILE A 210 -1.09 -16.23 15.15
CA ILE A 210 -2.12 -17.28 14.99
C ILE A 210 -1.92 -18.38 16.03
N GLU A 211 -0.70 -18.83 16.28
CA GLU A 211 -0.40 -19.84 17.31
C GLU A 211 -0.77 -19.37 18.72
N GLU A 212 -0.49 -18.13 19.08
CA GLU A 212 -0.91 -17.51 20.33
C GLU A 212 -2.44 -17.49 20.48
N ILE A 213 -3.16 -17.28 19.39
CA ILE A 213 -4.63 -17.30 19.39
C ILE A 213 -5.13 -18.74 19.57
N ILE A 214 -4.65 -19.68 18.77
CA ILE A 214 -5.09 -21.07 18.77
C ILE A 214 -4.84 -21.73 20.14
N SER A 215 -3.72 -21.38 20.81
CA SER A 215 -3.37 -21.93 22.12
C SER A 215 -4.43 -21.67 23.20
N LYS A 216 -5.29 -20.64 23.01
CA LYS A 216 -6.39 -20.30 23.94
C LYS A 216 -7.64 -21.17 23.75
N PHE A 217 -7.71 -21.89 22.63
CA PHE A 217 -8.83 -22.76 22.29
C PHE A 217 -8.45 -24.24 22.46
N ASN A 218 -9.44 -25.12 22.41
CA ASN A 218 -9.16 -26.55 22.44
C ASN A 218 -8.47 -27.00 21.13
N ASN A 219 -7.17 -27.24 21.18
CA ASN A 219 -6.30 -27.53 20.04
C ASN A 219 -6.73 -28.77 19.22
N LYS A 220 -7.56 -29.68 19.77
CA LYS A 220 -8.00 -30.87 19.05
C LYS A 220 -8.98 -30.59 17.89
N MET A 221 -9.62 -29.41 17.90
CA MET A 221 -10.61 -29.01 16.90
C MET A 221 -10.02 -28.15 15.78
N ILE A 222 -8.83 -27.54 15.99
CA ILE A 222 -8.27 -26.55 15.10
C ILE A 222 -7.01 -27.11 14.44
N GLN A 223 -7.04 -27.23 13.12
CA GLN A 223 -5.88 -27.55 12.30
C GLN A 223 -5.31 -26.27 11.68
N PHE A 224 -4.07 -25.94 12.01
CA PHE A 224 -3.39 -24.78 11.44
C PHE A 224 -2.35 -25.23 10.42
N ASN A 225 -2.55 -24.87 9.17
CA ASN A 225 -1.61 -25.06 8.09
C ASN A 225 -0.70 -23.83 8.00
N ARG A 226 0.50 -23.94 8.58
CA ARG A 226 1.50 -22.87 8.55
C ARG A 226 1.87 -22.52 7.10
N GLY A 227 1.76 -21.24 6.76
CA GLY A 227 2.29 -20.71 5.50
C GLY A 227 3.75 -20.25 5.65
N GLU A 228 4.27 -19.57 4.63
CA GLU A 228 5.58 -18.91 4.70
C GLU A 228 5.63 -17.93 5.88
N ASN A 229 6.75 -17.89 6.58
CA ASN A 229 6.95 -16.96 7.68
C ASN A 229 7.14 -15.54 7.14
N PHE A 230 6.39 -14.58 7.66
CA PHE A 230 6.53 -13.17 7.30
C PHE A 230 6.12 -12.26 8.44
N ASN A 231 6.68 -11.06 8.42
CA ASN A 231 6.28 -10.00 9.33
C ASN A 231 5.18 -9.17 8.68
N PHE A 232 4.13 -8.91 9.43
CA PHE A 232 3.03 -8.05 9.03
C PHE A 232 3.08 -6.75 9.82
N ASN A 233 2.89 -5.63 9.12
CA ASN A 233 2.84 -4.32 9.74
C ASN A 233 1.37 -3.88 9.89
N GLY A 234 0.88 -3.86 11.12
CA GLY A 234 -0.52 -3.57 11.39
C GLY A 234 -0.79 -3.39 12.89
N ARG A 235 -2.06 -3.13 13.23
CA ARG A 235 -2.52 -3.07 14.62
C ARG A 235 -2.73 -4.48 15.15
N LYS A 236 -1.75 -4.99 15.88
CA LYS A 236 -1.67 -6.40 16.32
C LYS A 236 -2.87 -6.83 17.16
N LEU A 237 -3.27 -6.02 18.15
CA LEU A 237 -4.40 -6.34 19.02
C LEU A 237 -5.72 -6.34 18.25
N SER A 238 -5.90 -5.42 17.30
CA SER A 238 -7.08 -5.39 16.42
C SER A 238 -7.16 -6.64 15.56
N ILE A 239 -6.07 -7.05 14.91
CA ILE A 239 -6.02 -8.29 14.11
C ILE A 239 -6.26 -9.52 14.99
N GLN A 240 -5.63 -9.58 16.16
CA GLN A 240 -5.84 -10.65 17.12
C GLN A 240 -7.32 -10.77 17.53
N ARG A 241 -7.98 -9.64 17.78
CA ARG A 241 -9.40 -9.60 18.10
C ARG A 241 -10.27 -10.08 16.95
N CYS A 242 -9.98 -9.64 15.72
CA CYS A 242 -10.68 -10.11 14.52
C CYS A 242 -10.62 -11.63 14.40
N LEU A 243 -9.42 -12.20 14.49
CA LEU A 243 -9.21 -13.65 14.39
C LEU A 243 -9.85 -14.40 15.56
N ASN A 244 -9.75 -13.88 16.79
CA ASN A 244 -10.44 -14.47 17.95
C ASN A 244 -11.95 -14.54 17.73
N ASN A 245 -12.58 -13.46 17.26
CA ASN A 245 -14.02 -13.43 17.01
C ASN A 245 -14.45 -14.48 15.97
N ILE A 246 -13.66 -14.65 14.89
CA ILE A 246 -13.96 -15.60 13.83
C ILE A 246 -13.77 -17.04 14.35
N ILE A 247 -12.65 -17.34 15.01
CA ILE A 247 -12.36 -18.68 15.56
C ILE A 247 -13.35 -19.04 16.65
N GLU A 248 -13.67 -18.12 17.56
CA GLU A 248 -14.67 -18.33 18.61
C GLU A 248 -16.05 -18.64 18.02
N ASN A 249 -16.42 -17.95 16.92
CA ASN A 249 -17.65 -18.24 16.21
C ASN A 249 -17.64 -19.64 15.61
N SER A 250 -16.56 -20.05 14.95
CA SER A 250 -16.40 -21.39 14.41
C SER A 250 -16.42 -22.47 15.50
N THR A 251 -15.78 -22.24 16.67
CA THR A 251 -15.77 -23.22 17.77
C THR A 251 -17.14 -23.44 18.41
N LYS A 252 -18.06 -22.47 18.31
CA LYS A 252 -19.44 -22.60 18.81
C LYS A 252 -20.31 -23.48 17.94
N PHE A 253 -20.05 -23.52 16.65
CA PHE A 253 -20.94 -24.16 15.68
C PHE A 253 -20.35 -25.37 14.95
N ALA A 254 -19.03 -25.59 15.08
CA ALA A 254 -18.31 -26.64 14.37
C ALA A 254 -17.45 -27.49 15.31
N ASN A 255 -17.13 -28.72 14.84
CA ASN A 255 -16.23 -29.64 15.53
C ASN A 255 -14.86 -29.76 14.87
N LYS A 256 -14.70 -29.21 13.67
CA LYS A 256 -13.46 -29.20 12.91
C LYS A 256 -13.28 -27.84 12.26
N ILE A 257 -12.11 -27.24 12.46
CA ILE A 257 -11.75 -25.90 11.95
C ILE A 257 -10.38 -26.04 11.29
N GLU A 258 -10.23 -25.49 10.09
CA GLU A 258 -8.97 -25.43 9.37
C GLU A 258 -8.62 -23.98 9.10
N ILE A 259 -7.42 -23.57 9.52
CA ILE A 259 -6.89 -22.21 9.30
C ILE A 259 -5.73 -22.31 8.33
N LYS A 260 -5.83 -21.57 7.22
CA LYS A 260 -4.79 -21.45 6.20
C LYS A 260 -4.52 -20.01 5.93
N PHE A 261 -3.28 -19.68 5.61
CA PHE A 261 -3.00 -18.41 5.00
C PHE A 261 -2.01 -18.54 3.84
N GLN A 262 -2.12 -17.63 2.89
CA GLN A 262 -1.31 -17.61 1.69
C GLN A 262 -0.90 -16.17 1.38
N LYS A 263 0.38 -15.98 1.11
CA LYS A 263 0.90 -14.70 0.62
C LYS A 263 0.67 -14.61 -0.88
N LEU A 264 -0.12 -13.62 -1.30
CA LEU A 264 -0.36 -13.27 -2.71
C LEU A 264 0.42 -11.99 -3.05
N LYS A 265 0.60 -11.70 -4.36
CA LYS A 265 1.25 -10.44 -4.77
C LYS A 265 0.51 -9.23 -4.18
N GLY A 266 1.09 -8.60 -3.14
CA GLY A 266 0.59 -7.40 -2.48
C GLY A 266 -0.51 -7.61 -1.42
N ASN A 267 -0.98 -8.86 -1.19
CA ASN A 267 -2.00 -9.18 -0.19
C ASN A 267 -1.68 -10.47 0.55
N ILE A 268 -2.21 -10.59 1.77
CA ILE A 268 -2.27 -11.82 2.52
C ILE A 268 -3.71 -12.32 2.49
N LEU A 269 -3.92 -13.56 2.12
CA LEU A 269 -5.21 -14.23 2.19
C LEU A 269 -5.22 -15.19 3.38
N ILE A 270 -6.11 -14.96 4.34
CA ILE A 270 -6.34 -15.81 5.50
C ILE A 270 -7.69 -16.49 5.30
N ILE A 271 -7.74 -17.79 5.44
CA ILE A 271 -8.95 -18.59 5.28
C ILE A 271 -9.18 -19.35 6.57
N VAL A 272 -10.38 -19.21 7.13
CA VAL A 272 -10.89 -20.03 8.23
C VAL A 272 -12.06 -20.82 7.69
N ASP A 273 -11.86 -22.13 7.56
CA ASP A 273 -12.85 -23.10 7.11
C ASP A 273 -13.36 -23.90 8.30
N ASP A 274 -14.66 -24.10 8.41
CA ASP A 274 -15.27 -24.96 9.43
C ASP A 274 -16.26 -25.97 8.84
N ASN A 275 -16.67 -26.95 9.64
CA ASN A 275 -17.68 -27.96 9.29
C ASN A 275 -19.03 -27.74 9.98
N GLY A 276 -19.32 -26.48 10.35
CA GLY A 276 -20.59 -26.09 10.95
C GLY A 276 -21.77 -26.08 9.96
N PRO A 277 -22.90 -25.48 10.34
CA PRO A 277 -24.12 -25.44 9.49
C PRO A 277 -23.98 -24.47 8.31
N GLY A 278 -22.90 -23.67 8.24
CA GLY A 278 -22.73 -22.61 7.22
C GLY A 278 -23.70 -21.45 7.39
N ILE A 279 -23.67 -20.53 6.41
CA ILE A 279 -24.55 -19.36 6.34
C ILE A 279 -25.23 -19.32 4.97
N PRO A 280 -26.59 -19.28 4.92
CA PRO A 280 -27.33 -19.17 3.67
C PRO A 280 -26.91 -17.94 2.85
N ILE A 281 -26.92 -18.06 1.52
CA ILE A 281 -26.42 -17.02 0.61
C ILE A 281 -27.08 -15.66 0.86
N HIS A 282 -28.40 -15.66 1.08
CA HIS A 282 -29.18 -14.44 1.32
C HIS A 282 -28.91 -13.75 2.68
N GLU A 283 -28.23 -14.45 3.61
CA GLU A 283 -27.86 -13.96 4.93
C GLU A 283 -26.40 -13.48 5.00
N ARG A 284 -25.57 -13.80 4.02
CA ARG A 284 -24.11 -13.53 4.06
C ARG A 284 -23.75 -12.06 4.18
N GLU A 285 -24.58 -11.16 3.66
CA GLU A 285 -24.40 -9.71 3.82
C GLU A 285 -24.94 -9.22 5.17
N ASN A 286 -26.05 -9.82 5.62
CA ASN A 286 -26.73 -9.41 6.85
C ASN A 286 -25.91 -9.72 8.10
N VAL A 287 -25.16 -10.82 8.14
CA VAL A 287 -24.37 -11.24 9.31
C VAL A 287 -23.23 -10.27 9.66
N PHE A 288 -22.88 -9.35 8.77
CA PHE A 288 -21.94 -8.26 9.06
C PHE A 288 -22.62 -7.02 9.69
N LYS A 289 -23.98 -7.00 9.78
CA LYS A 289 -24.69 -5.91 10.47
C LYS A 289 -24.56 -6.10 11.99
N PRO A 290 -24.32 -5.03 12.75
CA PRO A 290 -24.30 -5.11 14.22
C PRO A 290 -25.61 -5.68 14.77
N PHE A 291 -25.49 -6.54 15.80
CA PHE A 291 -26.61 -7.16 16.50
C PHE A 291 -27.45 -8.15 15.66
N TYR A 292 -26.99 -8.49 14.44
CA TYR A 292 -27.69 -9.43 13.58
C TYR A 292 -27.42 -10.88 13.98
N LYS A 293 -28.48 -11.69 14.09
CA LYS A 293 -28.45 -13.14 14.37
C LYS A 293 -29.41 -13.85 13.42
N ILE A 294 -28.95 -14.93 12.76
CA ILE A 294 -29.75 -15.70 11.79
C ILE A 294 -30.94 -16.40 12.48
N ASP A 295 -30.72 -17.02 13.63
CA ASP A 295 -31.73 -17.74 14.40
C ASP A 295 -31.91 -17.15 15.79
N LYS A 296 -33.07 -16.53 16.07
CA LYS A 296 -33.44 -16.06 17.40
C LYS A 296 -33.68 -17.20 18.39
N SER A 297 -34.18 -18.34 17.94
CA SER A 297 -34.53 -19.52 18.77
C SER A 297 -33.31 -20.34 19.22
N ARG A 298 -32.22 -20.40 18.44
CA ARG A 298 -30.93 -21.00 18.83
C ARG A 298 -30.09 -20.12 19.75
N SER A 299 -30.43 -18.84 19.82
CA SER A 299 -29.69 -17.86 20.60
C SER A 299 -29.93 -17.93 22.11
N GLU A 300 -31.00 -18.61 22.57
CA GLU A 300 -31.23 -18.82 24.02
C GLU A 300 -30.15 -19.69 24.68
N LYS A 301 -29.43 -20.53 23.89
CA LYS A 301 -28.27 -21.31 24.36
C LYS A 301 -26.90 -20.71 24.04
N SER A 302 -26.85 -19.66 23.22
CA SER A 302 -25.59 -19.02 22.77
C SER A 302 -25.56 -17.56 23.20
N SER A 303 -24.84 -17.26 24.24
CA SER A 303 -24.62 -15.90 24.81
C SER A 303 -23.83 -14.97 23.89
N SER A 304 -24.05 -15.01 22.56
CA SER A 304 -23.35 -14.13 21.60
C SER A 304 -24.21 -12.92 21.25
N VAL A 305 -23.65 -11.74 21.33
CA VAL A 305 -24.37 -10.46 21.11
C VAL A 305 -24.64 -10.15 19.63
N GLY A 306 -23.99 -10.85 18.70
CA GLY A 306 -24.10 -10.57 17.25
C GLY A 306 -23.21 -9.42 16.78
N LEU A 307 -22.14 -9.11 17.52
CA LEU A 307 -21.17 -8.07 17.17
C LEU A 307 -19.87 -8.60 16.56
N GLY A 308 -19.55 -9.88 16.76
CA GLY A 308 -18.23 -10.43 16.39
C GLY A 308 -17.85 -10.26 14.92
N LEU A 309 -18.75 -10.61 13.99
CA LEU A 309 -18.49 -10.47 12.53
C LEU A 309 -18.50 -9.02 12.06
N SER A 310 -19.35 -8.17 12.61
CA SER A 310 -19.34 -6.74 12.30
C SER A 310 -18.03 -6.07 12.74
N ILE A 311 -17.58 -6.38 13.96
CA ILE A 311 -16.27 -5.93 14.49
C ILE A 311 -15.14 -6.42 13.59
N SER A 312 -15.14 -7.70 13.21
CA SER A 312 -14.13 -8.26 12.31
C SER A 312 -14.10 -7.55 10.95
N SER A 313 -15.27 -7.25 10.39
CA SER A 313 -15.39 -6.51 9.14
C SER A 313 -14.80 -5.10 9.24
N ASP A 314 -15.11 -4.38 10.31
CA ASP A 314 -14.61 -3.00 10.51
C ASP A 314 -13.09 -2.98 10.75
N ILE A 315 -12.56 -3.94 11.51
CA ILE A 315 -11.12 -4.09 11.72
C ILE A 315 -10.41 -4.32 10.37
N ILE A 316 -10.89 -5.27 9.58
CA ILE A 316 -10.28 -5.61 8.29
C ILE A 316 -10.37 -4.44 7.32
N ARG A 317 -11.51 -3.77 7.22
CA ARG A 317 -11.68 -2.56 6.39
C ARG A 317 -10.77 -1.42 6.83
N SER A 318 -10.60 -1.23 8.13
CA SER A 318 -9.69 -0.20 8.67
C SER A 318 -8.20 -0.48 8.42
N HIS A 319 -7.85 -1.71 8.04
CA HIS A 319 -6.53 -2.10 7.53
C HIS A 319 -6.45 -2.08 5.99
N GLY A 320 -7.50 -1.57 5.29
CA GLY A 320 -7.58 -1.54 3.83
C GLY A 320 -7.84 -2.92 3.21
N GLY A 321 -8.27 -3.89 4.02
CA GLY A 321 -8.57 -5.26 3.61
C GLY A 321 -10.04 -5.50 3.29
N LYS A 322 -10.37 -6.76 2.98
CA LYS A 322 -11.72 -7.24 2.67
C LYS A 322 -11.97 -8.56 3.40
N ILE A 323 -13.19 -8.74 3.93
CA ILE A 323 -13.66 -9.99 4.52
C ILE A 323 -14.84 -10.49 3.69
N GLU A 324 -14.87 -11.79 3.39
CA GLU A 324 -15.89 -12.45 2.60
C GLU A 324 -16.30 -13.76 3.26
N ILE A 325 -17.56 -14.12 3.06
CA ILE A 325 -18.14 -15.38 3.56
C ILE A 325 -18.52 -16.25 2.37
N GLY A 326 -18.18 -17.53 2.46
CA GLY A 326 -18.45 -18.55 1.44
C GLY A 326 -18.79 -19.91 2.03
N GLU A 327 -18.83 -20.91 1.18
CA GLU A 327 -18.96 -22.32 1.57
C GLU A 327 -17.59 -22.93 1.81
N SER A 328 -17.45 -23.62 2.93
CA SER A 328 -16.24 -24.33 3.29
C SER A 328 -16.12 -25.66 2.55
N ASN A 329 -14.91 -26.05 2.18
CA ASN A 329 -14.62 -27.39 1.68
C ASN A 329 -14.90 -28.49 2.73
N LEU A 330 -15.06 -28.11 4.00
CA LEU A 330 -15.44 -29.00 5.10
C LEU A 330 -16.97 -29.14 5.26
N GLY A 331 -17.75 -28.44 4.42
CA GLY A 331 -19.22 -28.49 4.42
C GLY A 331 -19.89 -27.40 5.26
N GLY A 332 -19.15 -26.50 5.91
CA GLY A 332 -19.68 -25.44 6.76
C GLY A 332 -19.38 -24.03 6.25
N LEU A 333 -18.92 -23.17 7.15
CA LEU A 333 -18.62 -21.78 6.86
C LEU A 333 -17.15 -21.60 6.43
N LYS A 334 -16.95 -20.84 5.37
CA LYS A 334 -15.65 -20.28 4.96
C LYS A 334 -15.63 -18.79 5.22
N VAL A 335 -14.67 -18.31 6.00
CA VAL A 335 -14.37 -16.89 6.15
C VAL A 335 -13.03 -16.61 5.49
N ALA A 336 -13.04 -15.77 4.46
CA ALA A 336 -11.85 -15.37 3.72
C ALA A 336 -11.53 -13.89 4.02
N ILE A 337 -10.32 -13.63 4.49
CA ILE A 337 -9.81 -12.29 4.84
C ILE A 337 -8.66 -11.97 3.91
N SER A 338 -8.76 -10.86 3.20
CA SER A 338 -7.68 -10.31 2.38
C SER A 338 -7.15 -9.04 3.02
N LEU A 339 -5.86 -9.00 3.37
CA LEU A 339 -5.18 -7.83 3.93
C LEU A 339 -4.08 -7.36 2.99
N PRO A 340 -3.95 -6.05 2.70
CA PRO A 340 -2.83 -5.52 1.95
C PRO A 340 -1.53 -5.66 2.76
N PHE A 341 -0.45 -5.98 2.06
CA PHE A 341 0.86 -6.27 2.65
C PHE A 341 1.90 -5.23 2.23
#